data_7f91d5665ef70481bde6d4faf5a7e8d8
#
_entry.id   7f91d5665ef70481bde6d4faf5a7e8d8
#
_cell.length_a   1.000
_cell.length_b   1.000
_cell.length_c   1.000
_cell.angle_alpha   90.00
_cell.angle_beta   90.00
_cell.angle_gamma   90.00
#
_symmetry.space_group_name_H-M   'P 1'
#
loop_
_entity.id
_entity.type
_entity.pdbx_description
1 polymer ?
#
loop_
_entity_poly.entity_id
_entity_poly.type
_entity_poly.pdbx_seq_one_letter_code
_entity_poly.pdbx_strand_id
1 'polypeptide(L)'
;MQVNLYTDGAASGNPGPGGYGIVLESPKKRYRKEFAEGFKHTTNNRMELLAVIEGLRKLRSDGMQVTVYTDSKYVADAVEKKWVFGWERKNFKDRKNADLWMQFLVEFRKHQVRFVWIKGHNNHPQNERCDALAVAASKQPNLKEDSGFNEASDNE
;
A
#
# COMPACT_ATOMS: atom_id res chain seq x y z
N MET A 1 5.44 -6.75 20.04
CA MET A 1 6.09 -7.38 18.91
C MET A 1 6.24 -6.38 17.78
N GLN A 2 7.37 -6.39 17.09
CA GLN A 2 7.69 -5.43 16.04
C GLN A 2 7.78 -6.11 14.69
N VAL A 3 7.40 -5.38 13.64
CA VAL A 3 7.51 -5.85 12.26
C VAL A 3 7.79 -4.68 11.32
N ASN A 4 8.58 -4.94 10.30
CA ASN A 4 8.84 -3.99 9.23
C ASN A 4 8.04 -4.42 8.00
N LEU A 5 7.30 -3.47 7.43
CA LEU A 5 6.46 -3.70 6.26
C LEU A 5 6.96 -2.79 5.13
N TYR A 6 7.44 -3.40 4.06
CA TYR A 6 7.90 -2.68 2.88
C TYR A 6 6.85 -2.86 1.79
N THR A 7 6.48 -1.77 1.14
CA THR A 7 5.40 -1.80 0.15
C THR A 7 5.76 -0.99 -1.07
N ASP A 8 5.24 -1.41 -2.22
CA ASP A 8 5.31 -0.64 -3.45
C ASP A 8 4.12 -0.99 -4.33
N GLY A 9 3.75 -0.05 -5.19
CA GLY A 9 2.67 -0.24 -6.13
C GLY A 9 2.96 0.51 -7.43
N ALA A 10 2.44 -0.01 -8.52
CA ALA A 10 2.65 0.60 -9.83
C ALA A 10 1.47 0.29 -10.75
N ALA A 11 1.23 1.18 -11.71
CA ALA A 11 0.30 0.94 -12.79
C ALA A 11 0.89 1.46 -14.08
N SER A 12 0.72 0.70 -15.16
CA SER A 12 1.17 1.07 -16.49
C SER A 12 0.03 1.80 -17.19
N GLY A 13 0.27 3.08 -17.58
CA GLY A 13 -0.74 3.92 -18.23
C GLY A 13 -1.65 4.70 -17.29
N ASN A 14 -1.64 4.46 -16.05
CA ASN A 14 -2.21 5.20 -14.91
C ASN A 14 -3.50 6.01 -15.22
N PRO A 15 -4.69 5.37 -15.48
CA PRO A 15 -4.99 3.98 -15.15
C PRO A 15 -4.53 2.99 -16.21
N GLY A 16 -4.36 1.77 -15.76
CA GLY A 16 -3.98 0.65 -16.60
C GLY A 16 -3.68 -0.57 -15.74
N PRO A 17 -3.08 -1.62 -16.33
CA PRO A 17 -2.68 -2.79 -15.57
C PRO A 17 -1.70 -2.40 -14.47
N GLY A 18 -1.92 -2.90 -13.27
CA GLY A 18 -1.08 -2.56 -12.14
C GLY A 18 -0.86 -3.72 -11.20
N GLY A 19 -0.09 -3.46 -10.16
CA GLY A 19 0.18 -4.47 -9.14
C GLY A 19 0.81 -3.86 -7.91
N TYR A 20 0.83 -4.64 -6.84
CA TYR A 20 1.56 -4.27 -5.64
C TYR A 20 2.53 -5.37 -5.22
N GLY A 21 3.55 -4.97 -4.47
CA GLY A 21 4.51 -5.87 -3.87
C GLY A 21 4.71 -5.54 -2.40
N ILE A 22 4.85 -6.58 -1.59
CA ILE A 22 4.97 -6.47 -0.14
C ILE A 22 6.11 -7.36 0.33
N VAL A 23 6.97 -6.82 1.19
CA VAL A 23 7.94 -7.59 1.96
C VAL A 23 7.64 -7.37 3.43
N LEU A 24 7.32 -8.44 4.13
CA LEU A 24 7.05 -8.44 5.57
C LEU A 24 8.22 -9.10 6.28
N GLU A 25 8.83 -8.39 7.22
CA GLU A 25 10.09 -8.83 7.80
C GLU A 25 10.16 -8.50 9.29
N SER A 26 10.64 -9.44 10.11
CA SER A 26 10.93 -9.11 11.50
C SER A 26 12.21 -8.26 11.56
N PRO A 27 12.37 -7.39 12.59
CA PRO A 27 13.56 -6.54 12.69
C PRO A 27 14.87 -7.29 12.68
N LYS A 28 14.89 -8.51 13.23
CA LYS A 28 16.08 -9.36 13.26
C LYS A 28 16.20 -10.25 12.03
N LYS A 29 15.34 -10.04 11.02
CA LYS A 29 15.32 -10.79 9.76
C LYS A 29 15.17 -12.30 9.92
N ARG A 30 14.60 -12.76 11.04
CA ARG A 30 14.33 -14.17 11.29
C ARG A 30 13.08 -14.67 10.58
N TYR A 31 12.23 -13.74 10.14
CA TYR A 31 10.98 -14.01 9.47
C TYR A 31 10.89 -13.05 8.29
N ARG A 32 10.62 -13.60 7.12
CA ARG A 32 10.43 -12.81 5.92
C ARG A 32 9.43 -13.49 5.03
N LYS A 33 8.43 -12.74 4.60
CA LYS A 33 7.47 -13.19 3.58
C LYS A 33 7.28 -12.12 2.54
N GLU A 34 6.98 -12.56 1.33
CA GLU A 34 6.72 -11.69 0.20
C GLU A 34 5.33 -11.98 -0.34
N PHE A 35 4.63 -10.93 -0.77
CA PHE A 35 3.31 -11.03 -1.37
C PHE A 35 3.22 -10.07 -2.55
N ALA A 36 2.42 -10.44 -3.53
CA ALA A 36 2.18 -9.61 -4.70
C ALA A 36 0.82 -9.95 -5.32
N GLU A 37 0.18 -8.96 -5.93
CA GLU A 37 -1.05 -9.14 -6.68
C GLU A 37 -1.08 -8.19 -7.86
N GLY A 38 -1.69 -8.63 -8.96
CA GLY A 38 -1.86 -7.82 -10.15
C GLY A 38 -3.33 -7.55 -10.46
N PHE A 39 -3.59 -6.40 -11.05
CA PHE A 39 -4.94 -5.91 -11.34
C PHE A 39 -5.05 -5.44 -12.78
N LYS A 40 -6.22 -5.64 -13.38
CA LYS A 40 -6.44 -5.33 -14.79
C LYS A 40 -6.42 -3.85 -15.10
N HIS A 41 -7.01 -3.05 -14.22
CA HIS A 41 -7.22 -1.62 -14.46
C HIS A 41 -7.27 -0.88 -13.13
N THR A 42 -6.24 -0.08 -12.85
CA THR A 42 -6.07 0.59 -11.57
C THR A 42 -5.12 1.78 -11.73
N THR A 43 -4.77 2.45 -10.62
CA THR A 43 -3.84 3.57 -10.61
C THR A 43 -2.64 3.28 -9.70
N ASN A 44 -1.57 4.05 -9.87
CA ASN A 44 -0.41 3.98 -8.99
C ASN A 44 -0.81 4.19 -7.53
N ASN A 45 -1.59 5.24 -7.27
CA ASN A 45 -1.96 5.57 -5.87
C ASN A 45 -2.80 4.48 -5.23
N ARG A 46 -3.72 3.86 -5.99
CA ARG A 46 -4.50 2.75 -5.46
C ARG A 46 -3.61 1.56 -5.11
N MET A 47 -2.64 1.24 -5.97
CA MET A 47 -1.73 0.12 -5.72
C MET A 47 -0.81 0.39 -4.53
N GLU A 48 -0.31 1.61 -4.39
CA GLU A 48 0.48 2.00 -3.24
C GLU A 48 -0.30 1.86 -1.93
N LEU A 49 -1.54 2.34 -1.91
CA LEU A 49 -2.38 2.27 -0.72
C LEU A 49 -2.82 0.83 -0.43
N LEU A 50 -3.21 0.09 -1.46
CA LEU A 50 -3.66 -1.29 -1.29
C LEU A 50 -2.53 -2.19 -0.79
N ALA A 51 -1.28 -1.93 -1.20
CA ALA A 51 -0.12 -2.64 -0.68
C ALA A 51 -0.03 -2.53 0.83
N VAL A 52 -0.23 -1.34 1.38
CA VAL A 52 -0.20 -1.14 2.84
C VAL A 52 -1.36 -1.86 3.51
N ILE A 53 -2.57 -1.73 2.97
CA ILE A 53 -3.76 -2.39 3.50
C ILE A 53 -3.55 -3.90 3.57
N GLU A 54 -3.15 -4.49 2.45
CA GLU A 54 -2.96 -5.94 2.37
C GLU A 54 -1.78 -6.41 3.22
N GLY A 55 -0.73 -5.60 3.33
CA GLY A 55 0.39 -5.88 4.22
C GLY A 55 -0.04 -5.95 5.68
N LEU A 56 -0.84 -4.98 6.12
CA LEU A 56 -1.37 -4.98 7.49
C LEU A 56 -2.29 -6.17 7.73
N ARG A 57 -3.07 -6.57 6.72
CA ARG A 57 -3.95 -7.74 6.82
C ARG A 57 -3.21 -9.06 6.97
N LYS A 58 -1.93 -9.12 6.60
CA LYS A 58 -1.12 -10.34 6.76
C LYS A 58 -0.63 -10.55 8.19
N LEU A 59 -0.78 -9.56 9.05
CA LEU A 59 -0.34 -9.67 10.44
C LEU A 59 -1.30 -10.60 11.21
N ARG A 60 -0.72 -11.49 12.02
CA ARG A 60 -1.48 -12.56 12.67
C ARG A 60 -2.24 -12.12 13.93
N SER A 61 -1.82 -11.03 14.55
CA SER A 61 -2.44 -10.56 15.78
C SER A 61 -2.52 -9.05 15.77
N ASP A 62 -3.46 -8.50 16.54
CA ASP A 62 -3.58 -7.07 16.73
C ASP A 62 -2.53 -6.55 17.70
N GLY A 63 -2.38 -5.23 17.76
CA GLY A 63 -1.49 -4.60 18.73
C GLY A 63 0.00 -4.69 18.39
N MET A 64 0.34 -4.95 17.15
CA MET A 64 1.75 -5.00 16.73
C MET A 64 2.29 -3.58 16.47
N GLN A 65 3.59 -3.42 16.69
CA GLN A 65 4.31 -2.20 16.31
C GLN A 65 4.81 -2.38 14.89
N VAL A 66 4.25 -1.61 13.97
CA VAL A 66 4.53 -1.75 12.53
C VAL A 66 5.21 -0.49 12.02
N THR A 67 6.36 -0.66 11.37
CA THR A 67 6.99 0.42 10.60
C THR A 67 6.76 0.12 9.13
N VAL A 68 6.05 1.01 8.45
CA VAL A 68 5.79 0.89 7.02
C VAL A 68 6.80 1.74 6.27
N TYR A 69 7.56 1.11 5.37
CA TYR A 69 8.51 1.80 4.49
C TYR A 69 7.90 1.89 3.10
N THR A 70 7.74 3.10 2.61
CA THR A 70 7.14 3.34 1.29
C THR A 70 7.81 4.52 0.61
N ASP A 71 7.88 4.50 -0.71
CA ASP A 71 8.33 5.65 -1.50
C ASP A 71 7.15 6.54 -1.94
N SER A 72 5.94 6.18 -1.57
CA SER A 72 4.73 6.95 -1.89
C SER A 72 4.52 8.07 -0.89
N LYS A 73 4.76 9.30 -1.30
CA LYS A 73 4.39 10.47 -0.48
C LYS A 73 2.88 10.58 -0.33
N TYR A 74 2.14 10.17 -1.34
CA TYR A 74 0.68 10.16 -1.28
C TYR A 74 0.17 9.42 -0.04
N VAL A 75 0.71 8.23 0.21
CA VAL A 75 0.30 7.44 1.37
C VAL A 75 0.94 7.94 2.65
N ALA A 76 2.26 8.10 2.66
CA ALA A 76 3.00 8.47 3.87
C ALA A 76 2.53 9.81 4.44
N ASP A 77 2.40 10.83 3.61
CA ASP A 77 2.01 12.16 4.07
C ASP A 77 0.57 12.21 4.58
N ALA A 78 -0.34 11.48 3.92
CA ALA A 78 -1.73 11.44 4.35
C ALA A 78 -1.88 10.95 5.78
N VAL A 79 -1.01 10.04 6.20
CA VAL A 79 -1.06 9.46 7.53
C VAL A 79 -0.19 10.26 8.52
N GLU A 80 1.07 10.51 8.19
CA GLU A 80 2.01 11.18 9.11
C GLU A 80 1.66 12.64 9.34
N LYS A 81 1.11 13.32 8.34
CA LYS A 81 0.59 14.68 8.49
C LYS A 81 -0.85 14.72 8.96
N LYS A 82 -1.43 13.55 9.22
CA LYS A 82 -2.78 13.38 9.79
C LYS A 82 -3.91 13.90 8.90
N TRP A 83 -3.68 14.07 7.61
CA TRP A 83 -4.70 14.54 6.67
C TRP A 83 -5.88 13.57 6.58
N VAL A 84 -5.59 12.26 6.60
CA VAL A 84 -6.63 11.24 6.44
C VAL A 84 -7.69 11.32 7.52
N PHE A 85 -7.34 11.73 8.72
CA PHE A 85 -8.30 11.86 9.83
C PHE A 85 -9.25 13.03 9.61
N GLY A 86 -8.78 14.10 8.97
CA GLY A 86 -9.64 15.19 8.55
C GLY A 86 -10.60 14.78 7.44
N TRP A 87 -10.11 13.99 6.49
CA TRP A 87 -10.96 13.46 5.43
C TRP A 87 -12.05 12.56 6.00
N GLU A 88 -11.70 11.72 6.96
CA GLU A 88 -12.67 10.84 7.62
C GLU A 88 -13.78 11.62 8.31
N ARG A 89 -13.44 12.70 9.00
CA ARG A 89 -14.43 13.55 9.66
C ARG A 89 -15.43 14.15 8.68
N LYS A 90 -15.07 14.27 7.41
CA LYS A 90 -15.93 14.76 6.33
C LYS A 90 -16.50 13.62 5.49
N ASN A 91 -16.46 12.38 5.99
CA ASN A 91 -16.90 11.16 5.30
C ASN A 91 -16.27 11.00 3.93
N PHE A 92 -14.99 11.41 3.79
CA PHE A 92 -14.20 11.35 2.56
C PHE A 92 -14.87 12.06 1.37
N LYS A 93 -15.65 13.09 1.66
CA LYS A 93 -16.33 13.85 0.61
C LYS A 93 -15.30 14.44 -0.36
N ASP A 94 -15.53 14.22 -1.65
CA ASP A 94 -14.66 14.70 -2.74
C ASP A 94 -13.23 14.19 -2.66
N ARG A 95 -13.02 13.05 -2.00
CA ARG A 95 -11.69 12.42 -1.93
C ARG A 95 -11.58 11.23 -2.84
N LYS A 96 -10.47 11.16 -3.56
CA LYS A 96 -10.12 10.01 -4.38
C LYS A 96 -9.82 8.81 -3.48
N ASN A 97 -10.15 7.63 -3.98
CA ASN A 97 -9.79 6.36 -3.31
C ASN A 97 -10.42 6.22 -1.93
N ALA A 98 -11.60 6.82 -1.72
CA ALA A 98 -12.27 6.80 -0.43
C ALA A 98 -12.52 5.38 0.08
N ASP A 99 -12.85 4.45 -0.82
CA ASP A 99 -13.06 3.04 -0.46
C ASP A 99 -11.81 2.44 0.19
N LEU A 100 -10.65 2.68 -0.39
CA LEU A 100 -9.39 2.17 0.15
C LEU A 100 -8.97 2.87 1.43
N TRP A 101 -9.17 4.19 1.52
CA TRP A 101 -8.84 4.91 2.75
C TRP A 101 -9.68 4.45 3.93
N MET A 102 -10.96 4.12 3.71
CA MET A 102 -11.80 3.54 4.76
C MET A 102 -11.28 2.18 5.21
N GLN A 103 -10.92 1.32 4.27
CA GLN A 103 -10.33 0.01 4.58
C GLN A 103 -8.99 0.16 5.30
N PHE A 104 -8.17 1.14 4.88
CA PHE A 104 -6.89 1.41 5.52
C PHE A 104 -7.08 1.74 7.00
N LEU A 105 -8.01 2.63 7.33
CA LEU A 105 -8.21 3.04 8.73
C LEU A 105 -8.65 1.89 9.63
N VAL A 106 -9.44 0.95 9.10
CA VAL A 106 -9.82 -0.25 9.83
C VAL A 106 -8.57 -1.04 10.24
N GLU A 107 -7.67 -1.29 9.29
CA GLU A 107 -6.45 -2.05 9.57
C GLU A 107 -5.44 -1.26 10.39
N PHE A 108 -5.32 0.02 10.11
CA PHE A 108 -4.40 0.92 10.81
C PHE A 108 -4.67 0.95 12.33
N ARG A 109 -5.95 0.98 12.70
CA ARG A 109 -6.35 1.09 14.11
C ARG A 109 -6.16 -0.18 14.92
N LYS A 110 -5.86 -1.29 14.26
CA LYS A 110 -5.56 -2.56 14.94
C LYS A 110 -4.14 -2.63 15.52
N HIS A 111 -3.27 -1.72 15.09
CA HIS A 111 -1.84 -1.76 15.41
C HIS A 111 -1.32 -0.37 15.77
N GLN A 112 -0.04 -0.33 16.18
CA GLN A 112 0.70 0.92 16.32
C GLN A 112 1.56 1.07 15.08
N VAL A 113 1.12 1.91 14.14
CA VAL A 113 1.72 2.02 12.82
C VAL A 113 2.38 3.38 12.64
N ARG A 114 3.62 3.37 12.18
CA ARG A 114 4.27 4.60 11.72
C ARG A 114 4.80 4.39 10.32
N PHE A 115 4.87 5.47 9.56
CA PHE A 115 5.37 5.46 8.20
C PHE A 115 6.73 6.10 8.12
N VAL A 116 7.61 5.49 7.33
CA VAL A 116 8.90 6.07 6.97
C VAL A 116 8.91 6.20 5.45
N TRP A 117 8.94 7.44 4.98
CA TRP A 117 9.08 7.67 3.55
C TRP A 117 10.53 7.44 3.15
N ILE A 118 10.73 6.66 2.08
CA ILE A 118 12.04 6.42 1.50
C ILE A 118 12.04 6.92 0.06
N LYS A 119 13.14 7.50 -0.36
CA LYS A 119 13.28 7.96 -1.74
C LYS A 119 13.37 6.74 -2.67
N GLY A 120 12.52 6.68 -3.68
CA GLY A 120 12.52 5.58 -4.64
C GLY A 120 13.85 5.47 -5.37
N HIS A 121 14.23 4.22 -5.70
CA HIS A 121 15.47 3.91 -6.43
C HIS A 121 16.75 4.40 -5.76
N ASN A 122 16.77 4.43 -4.43
CA ASN A 122 17.91 4.91 -3.67
C ASN A 122 18.65 3.78 -2.95
N ASN A 123 18.93 2.69 -3.67
CA ASN A 123 19.68 1.54 -3.16
C ASN A 123 19.07 0.92 -1.90
N HIS A 124 17.75 0.85 -1.86
CA HIS A 124 17.04 0.22 -0.74
C HIS A 124 16.57 -1.17 -1.18
N PRO A 125 17.26 -2.25 -0.75
CA PRO A 125 17.00 -3.60 -1.29
C PRO A 125 15.55 -4.07 -1.16
N GLN A 126 14.92 -3.84 -0.01
CA GLN A 126 13.55 -4.25 0.21
C GLN A 126 12.56 -3.46 -0.66
N ASN A 127 12.81 -2.17 -0.84
CA ASN A 127 11.98 -1.34 -1.71
C ASN A 127 12.12 -1.79 -3.17
N GLU A 128 13.35 -2.05 -3.62
CA GLU A 128 13.59 -2.56 -4.96
C GLU A 128 12.92 -3.91 -5.18
N ARG A 129 12.92 -4.77 -4.15
CA ARG A 129 12.23 -6.05 -4.22
C ARG A 129 10.73 -5.88 -4.36
N CYS A 130 10.13 -4.95 -3.61
CA CYS A 130 8.71 -4.65 -3.71
C CYS A 130 8.34 -4.14 -5.11
N ASP A 131 9.19 -3.28 -5.69
CA ASP A 131 8.98 -2.79 -7.06
C ASP A 131 8.99 -3.96 -8.05
N ALA A 132 9.97 -4.83 -7.95
CA ALA A 132 10.08 -5.99 -8.83
C ALA A 132 8.86 -6.90 -8.70
N LEU A 133 8.38 -7.14 -7.47
CA LEU A 133 7.18 -7.93 -7.23
C LEU A 133 5.93 -7.28 -7.85
N ALA A 134 5.80 -5.97 -7.68
CA ALA A 134 4.65 -5.22 -8.22
C ALA A 134 4.62 -5.27 -9.75
N VAL A 135 5.75 -5.03 -10.39
CA VAL A 135 5.86 -5.05 -11.85
C VAL A 135 5.57 -6.44 -12.40
N ALA A 136 6.17 -7.47 -11.80
CA ALA A 136 5.93 -8.86 -12.23
C ALA A 136 4.46 -9.24 -12.07
N ALA A 137 3.83 -8.85 -10.96
CA ALA A 137 2.41 -9.14 -10.72
C ALA A 137 1.52 -8.48 -11.78
N SER A 138 1.84 -7.25 -12.18
CA SER A 138 1.06 -6.52 -13.18
C SER A 138 1.09 -7.16 -14.57
N LYS A 139 2.04 -8.05 -14.82
CA LYS A 139 2.22 -8.73 -16.11
C LYS A 139 1.72 -10.17 -16.12
N GLN A 140 1.11 -10.62 -15.03
CA GLN A 140 0.57 -11.96 -14.92
C GLN A 140 -0.66 -12.14 -15.82
N PRO A 141 -0.94 -13.38 -16.30
CA PRO A 141 -2.10 -13.59 -17.16
C PRO A 141 -3.45 -13.49 -16.46
N ASN A 142 -3.50 -13.73 -15.15
CA ASN A 142 -4.77 -13.78 -14.40
C ASN A 142 -4.88 -12.59 -13.45
N LEU A 143 -5.01 -11.40 -14.03
CA LEU A 143 -5.14 -10.17 -13.24
C LEU A 143 -6.52 -10.08 -12.61
N LYS A 144 -6.56 -9.54 -11.39
CA LYS A 144 -7.80 -9.35 -10.65
C LYS A 144 -8.49 -8.04 -11.05
N GLU A 145 -9.77 -7.95 -10.73
CA GLU A 145 -10.49 -6.69 -10.83
C GLU A 145 -10.19 -5.82 -9.60
N ASP A 146 -9.93 -4.54 -9.82
CA ASP A 146 -9.94 -3.56 -8.74
C ASP A 146 -11.38 -3.06 -8.62
N SER A 147 -12.21 -3.82 -7.90
CA SER A 147 -13.66 -3.66 -7.88
C SER A 147 -14.12 -2.33 -7.27
N GLY A 148 -13.31 -1.71 -6.44
CA GLY A 148 -13.65 -0.42 -5.83
C GLY A 148 -13.17 0.78 -6.64
N PHE A 149 -12.44 0.56 -7.72
CA PHE A 149 -11.92 1.66 -8.53
C PHE A 149 -13.03 2.31 -9.34
N ASN A 150 -13.23 3.61 -9.13
CA ASN A 150 -14.15 4.42 -9.92
C ASN A 150 -13.32 5.39 -10.74
N GLU A 151 -13.22 5.13 -12.05
CA GLU A 151 -12.35 5.89 -12.92
C GLU A 151 -12.74 7.38 -12.96
N ALA A 152 -14.02 7.71 -12.86
CA ALA A 152 -14.47 9.09 -12.87
C ALA A 152 -14.00 9.88 -11.65
N SER A 153 -13.94 9.25 -10.47
CA SER A 153 -13.57 9.94 -9.22
C SER A 153 -12.14 9.68 -8.76
N ASP A 154 -11.53 8.55 -9.16
CA ASP A 154 -10.25 8.10 -8.60
C ASP A 154 -9.06 8.25 -9.54
N ASN A 155 -9.23 8.79 -10.74
CA ASN A 155 -8.12 9.04 -11.65
C ASN A 155 -7.14 10.04 -11.05
N GLU A 156 -5.89 9.76 -11.23
CA GLU A 156 -4.80 10.65 -10.81
C GLU A 156 -4.65 11.85 -11.73
#